data_9f0c47328789815f474f7338f72835b5
#
_entry.id   9f0c47328789815f474f7338f72835b5
#
_cell.length_a   1.000
_cell.length_b   1.000
_cell.length_c   1.000
_cell.angle_alpha   90.00
_cell.angle_beta   90.00
_cell.angle_gamma   90.00
#
_symmetry.space_group_name_H-M   'P 1'
#
loop_
_entity.id
_entity.type
_entity.pdbx_description
1 polymer ?
#
loop_
_entity_poly.entity_id
_entity_poly.type
_entity_poly.pdbx_seq_one_letter_code
_entity_poly.pdbx_strand_id
1 'polypeptide(L)'
;MENLQVIRELMSDIDKASKGMSVKYSQADMEDKLREQMVAIFGKTNPTILEVERNPLGGTFFTLLEEFVGNANMTALAERFPYARVVNVNWGDQMTFEIENADLYDTITVASGNFNVRRQRLENGFVTIPTKAYGIKIFENFKRFLSGKVNWTAMISKVSTSYIKHVQELIMTAIYASTPVSGSAIYNVNDAGGFNKDNVYEMVDHVQAENMGVEVVIMGTRLALKNMTPVIATDEANREMHQNGVYTTAEGYKLVLVDQMHVKNTDTFLLSNKQLMVAPMDVINGLVTIVQEGTPIITNKSIGENNDNSVEYMLYTETGVGIATGRKYGKYTFV
;
A
#
# COMPACT_ATOMS: atom_id res chain seq x y z
N MET A 1 4.37 -33.75 13.27
CA MET A 1 4.15 -32.37 13.75
C MET A 1 5.44 -31.54 13.76
N GLU A 2 6.55 -32.11 14.15
CA GLU A 2 7.88 -31.47 14.20
C GLU A 2 8.33 -30.89 12.83
N ASN A 3 8.15 -31.63 11.74
CA ASN A 3 8.51 -31.18 10.39
C ASN A 3 7.71 -29.96 9.91
N LEU A 4 6.45 -29.81 10.33
CA LEU A 4 5.62 -28.68 9.95
C LEU A 4 6.03 -27.38 10.66
N GLN A 5 6.48 -27.50 11.90
CA GLN A 5 7.00 -26.36 12.65
C GLN A 5 8.31 -25.85 12.05
N VAL A 6 9.21 -26.77 11.65
CA VAL A 6 10.45 -26.41 10.94
C VAL A 6 10.17 -25.71 9.60
N ILE A 7 9.18 -26.17 8.85
CA ILE A 7 8.78 -25.52 7.59
C ILE A 7 8.24 -24.11 7.85
N ARG A 8 7.42 -23.90 8.90
CA ARG A 8 6.90 -22.60 9.29
C ARG A 8 8.01 -21.62 9.68
N GLU A 9 9.01 -22.09 10.43
CA GLU A 9 10.18 -21.29 10.80
C GLU A 9 11.03 -20.92 9.58
N LEU A 10 11.28 -21.88 8.67
CA LEU A 10 12.00 -21.62 7.43
C LEU A 10 11.29 -20.60 6.54
N MET A 11 9.97 -20.68 6.42
CA MET A 11 9.18 -19.73 5.65
C MET A 11 9.24 -18.31 6.26
N SER A 12 9.19 -18.19 7.59
CA SER A 12 9.37 -16.93 8.29
C SER A 12 10.75 -16.32 8.04
N ASP A 13 11.79 -17.13 8.04
CA ASP A 13 13.16 -16.67 7.79
C ASP A 13 13.36 -16.27 6.31
N ILE A 14 12.69 -16.94 5.37
CA ILE A 14 12.67 -16.55 3.95
C ILE A 14 12.02 -15.16 3.78
N ASP A 15 10.92 -14.87 4.47
CA ASP A 15 10.27 -13.55 4.44
C ASP A 15 11.19 -12.46 4.98
N LYS A 16 11.83 -12.71 6.12
CA LYS A 16 12.83 -11.79 6.69
C LYS A 16 13.99 -11.54 5.73
N ALA A 17 14.51 -12.59 5.09
CA ALA A 17 15.57 -12.47 4.10
C ALA A 17 15.13 -11.67 2.87
N SER A 18 13.89 -11.84 2.41
CA SER A 18 13.33 -11.06 1.29
C SER A 18 13.19 -9.57 1.60
N LYS A 19 13.00 -9.23 2.88
CA LYS A 19 12.96 -7.87 3.41
C LYS A 19 14.34 -7.27 3.71
N GLY A 20 15.42 -8.01 3.43
CA GLY A 20 16.80 -7.57 3.71
C GLY A 20 17.19 -7.65 5.18
N MET A 21 16.41 -8.30 6.02
CA MET A 21 16.74 -8.52 7.42
C MET A 21 17.80 -9.60 7.57
N SER A 22 18.64 -9.50 8.60
CA SER A 22 19.65 -10.51 8.90
C SER A 22 18.99 -11.83 9.35
N VAL A 23 19.26 -12.89 8.62
CA VAL A 23 18.82 -14.25 8.93
C VAL A 23 20.01 -15.19 9.14
N LYS A 24 19.79 -16.29 9.84
CA LYS A 24 20.86 -17.25 10.19
C LYS A 24 21.42 -18.03 8.99
N TYR A 25 20.65 -18.17 7.92
CA TYR A 25 20.96 -19.00 6.77
C TYR A 25 20.93 -18.20 5.48
N SER A 26 21.75 -18.58 4.51
CA SER A 26 21.65 -18.01 3.16
C SER A 26 20.33 -18.44 2.49
N GLN A 27 19.87 -17.68 1.50
CA GLN A 27 18.65 -18.05 0.76
C GLN A 27 18.75 -19.42 0.08
N ALA A 28 19.94 -19.78 -0.41
CA ALA A 28 20.20 -21.09 -0.99
C ALA A 28 20.09 -22.21 0.04
N ASP A 29 20.67 -22.03 1.23
CA ASP A 29 20.60 -23.02 2.33
C ASP A 29 19.17 -23.22 2.82
N MET A 30 18.38 -22.17 2.87
CA MET A 30 16.96 -22.26 3.26
C MET A 30 16.14 -23.05 2.24
N GLU A 31 16.43 -22.86 0.95
CA GLU A 31 15.77 -23.61 -0.11
C GLU A 31 16.14 -25.09 -0.09
N ASP A 32 17.40 -25.41 0.11
CA ASP A 32 17.86 -26.79 0.22
C ASP A 32 17.25 -27.51 1.44
N LYS A 33 17.16 -26.81 2.58
CA LYS A 33 16.46 -27.33 3.76
C LYS A 33 14.97 -27.53 3.52
N LEU A 34 14.30 -26.58 2.83
CA LEU A 34 12.89 -26.73 2.46
C LEU A 34 12.69 -27.97 1.58
N ARG A 35 13.60 -28.19 0.62
CA ARG A 35 13.59 -29.37 -0.26
C ARG A 35 13.83 -30.67 0.51
N GLU A 36 14.77 -30.66 1.45
CA GLU A 36 15.03 -31.81 2.34
C GLU A 36 13.79 -32.18 3.18
N GLN A 37 13.12 -31.18 3.75
CA GLN A 37 11.87 -31.39 4.50
C GLN A 37 10.75 -31.94 3.61
N MET A 38 10.64 -31.43 2.38
CA MET A 38 9.67 -31.96 1.41
C MET A 38 9.98 -33.41 1.03
N VAL A 39 11.24 -33.75 0.78
CA VAL A 39 11.65 -35.12 0.51
C VAL A 39 11.39 -36.04 1.73
N ALA A 40 11.59 -35.52 2.94
CA ALA A 40 11.27 -36.27 4.17
C ALA A 40 9.76 -36.54 4.32
N ILE A 41 8.92 -35.55 3.95
CA ILE A 41 7.46 -35.72 3.96
C ILE A 41 6.98 -36.74 2.95
N PHE A 42 7.53 -36.73 1.74
CA PHE A 42 7.12 -37.63 0.67
C PHE A 42 7.88 -38.97 0.67
N GLY A 43 8.95 -39.09 1.46
CA GLY A 43 9.78 -40.29 1.58
C GLY A 43 10.60 -40.63 0.35
N LYS A 44 10.56 -39.80 -0.71
CA LYS A 44 11.26 -40.03 -1.99
C LYS A 44 11.65 -38.69 -2.64
N THR A 45 12.76 -38.72 -3.37
CA THR A 45 13.20 -37.57 -4.19
C THR A 45 12.37 -37.37 -5.45
N ASN A 46 11.65 -38.38 -5.93
CA ASN A 46 10.77 -38.33 -7.09
C ASN A 46 9.43 -39.03 -6.78
N PRO A 47 8.57 -38.42 -5.96
CA PRO A 47 7.26 -38.98 -5.71
C PRO A 47 6.40 -38.93 -6.97
N THR A 48 5.52 -39.92 -7.14
CA THR A 48 4.51 -39.89 -8.17
C THR A 48 3.40 -38.93 -7.77
N ILE A 49 2.65 -38.44 -8.75
CA ILE A 49 1.53 -37.53 -8.55
C ILE A 49 0.54 -38.09 -7.52
N LEU A 50 0.16 -39.35 -7.68
CA LEU A 50 -0.74 -40.04 -6.76
C LEU A 50 -0.19 -40.15 -5.32
N GLU A 51 1.12 -40.26 -5.16
CA GLU A 51 1.74 -40.28 -3.83
C GLU A 51 1.68 -38.91 -3.17
N VAL A 52 1.86 -37.84 -3.91
CA VAL A 52 1.72 -36.45 -3.42
C VAL A 52 0.28 -36.15 -3.01
N GLU A 53 -0.70 -36.53 -3.83
CA GLU A 53 -2.11 -36.32 -3.55
C GLU A 53 -2.64 -37.12 -2.36
N ARG A 54 -2.16 -38.36 -2.21
CA ARG A 54 -2.57 -39.25 -1.12
C ARG A 54 -1.88 -38.96 0.21
N ASN A 55 -0.82 -38.13 0.20
CA ASN A 55 -0.10 -37.80 1.42
C ASN A 55 -0.84 -36.67 2.17
N PRO A 56 -1.37 -36.95 3.37
CA PRO A 56 -2.10 -35.90 4.13
C PRO A 56 -1.24 -34.69 4.50
N LEU A 57 0.09 -34.87 4.58
CA LEU A 57 1.02 -33.79 4.88
C LEU A 57 1.32 -32.91 3.65
N GLY A 58 1.08 -33.40 2.44
CA GLY A 58 1.20 -32.61 1.21
C GLY A 58 0.20 -31.44 1.19
N GLY A 59 -1.06 -31.70 1.54
CA GLY A 59 -2.08 -30.66 1.68
C GLY A 59 -1.73 -29.62 2.75
N THR A 60 -1.20 -30.07 3.87
CA THR A 60 -0.81 -29.19 4.98
C THR A 60 0.35 -28.24 4.60
N PHE A 61 1.27 -28.67 3.75
CA PHE A 61 2.33 -27.81 3.24
C PHE A 61 1.77 -26.60 2.47
N PHE A 62 0.79 -26.83 1.62
CA PHE A 62 0.16 -25.78 0.85
C PHE A 62 -0.66 -24.82 1.73
N THR A 63 -1.30 -25.35 2.77
CA THR A 63 -2.01 -24.53 3.77
C THR A 63 -1.04 -23.61 4.55
N LEU A 64 0.14 -24.13 4.91
CA LEU A 64 1.17 -23.30 5.56
C LEU A 64 1.70 -22.20 4.62
N LEU A 65 1.83 -22.50 3.35
CA LEU A 65 2.23 -21.53 2.34
C LEU A 65 1.20 -20.42 2.19
N GLU A 66 -0.09 -20.77 2.21
CA GLU A 66 -1.21 -19.83 2.19
C GLU A 66 -1.20 -18.90 3.42
N GLU A 67 -1.07 -19.46 4.61
CA GLU A 67 -0.97 -18.70 5.87
C GLU A 67 0.21 -17.71 5.82
N PHE A 68 1.34 -18.17 5.29
CA PHE A 68 2.56 -17.37 5.20
C PHE A 68 2.39 -16.17 4.22
N VAL A 69 1.94 -16.43 3.00
CA VAL A 69 1.78 -15.36 1.98
C VAL A 69 0.71 -14.35 2.42
N GLY A 70 -0.38 -14.81 3.04
CA GLY A 70 -1.42 -13.94 3.55
C GLY A 70 -0.90 -12.97 4.61
N ASN A 71 -0.25 -13.50 5.64
CA ASN A 71 0.27 -12.70 6.75
C ASN A 71 1.42 -11.78 6.33
N ALA A 72 2.34 -12.26 5.50
CA ALA A 72 3.47 -11.48 5.02
C ALA A 72 3.03 -10.26 4.21
N ASN A 73 2.01 -10.41 3.37
CA ASN A 73 1.49 -9.30 2.57
C ASN A 73 0.88 -8.19 3.42
N MET A 74 0.09 -8.54 4.44
CA MET A 74 -0.58 -7.56 5.30
C MET A 74 0.41 -6.74 6.12
N THR A 75 1.37 -7.41 6.76
CA THR A 75 2.41 -6.74 7.56
C THR A 75 3.27 -5.83 6.69
N ALA A 76 3.67 -6.32 5.51
CA ALA A 76 4.48 -5.54 4.59
C ALA A 76 3.77 -4.29 4.04
N LEU A 77 2.46 -4.35 3.84
CA LEU A 77 1.66 -3.19 3.43
C LEU A 77 1.61 -2.14 4.53
N ALA A 78 1.30 -2.54 5.76
CA ALA A 78 1.21 -1.61 6.89
C ALA A 78 2.55 -0.92 7.20
N GLU A 79 3.67 -1.66 7.13
CA GLU A 79 5.01 -1.10 7.39
C GLU A 79 5.50 -0.18 6.25
N ARG A 80 5.15 -0.48 5.01
CA ARG A 80 5.67 0.24 3.84
C ARG A 80 4.93 1.52 3.52
N PHE A 81 3.68 1.63 3.98
CA PHE A 81 2.81 2.78 3.69
C PHE A 81 2.31 3.45 4.98
N PRO A 82 3.15 4.24 5.66
CA PRO A 82 2.77 4.90 6.92
C PRO A 82 1.59 5.87 6.76
N TYR A 83 1.31 6.33 5.53
CA TYR A 83 0.17 7.17 5.19
C TYR A 83 -1.09 6.39 4.80
N ALA A 84 -1.05 5.06 4.84
CA ALA A 84 -2.19 4.21 4.53
C ALA A 84 -2.66 3.44 5.75
N ARG A 85 -3.98 3.44 5.98
CA ARG A 85 -4.63 2.62 6.99
C ARG A 85 -5.20 1.36 6.33
N VAL A 86 -4.88 0.20 6.88
CA VAL A 86 -5.43 -1.09 6.43
C VAL A 86 -6.61 -1.46 7.30
N VAL A 87 -7.73 -1.78 6.67
CA VAL A 87 -8.96 -2.22 7.33
C VAL A 87 -9.40 -3.54 6.73
N ASN A 88 -9.56 -4.56 7.58
CA ASN A 88 -10.07 -5.86 7.17
C ASN A 88 -11.58 -5.91 7.40
N VAL A 89 -12.30 -6.38 6.40
CA VAL A 89 -13.75 -6.62 6.46
C VAL A 89 -14.05 -8.08 6.15
N ASN A 90 -15.20 -8.58 6.60
CA ASN A 90 -15.61 -9.94 6.27
C ASN A 90 -16.03 -10.04 4.80
N TRP A 91 -16.06 -11.26 4.28
CA TRP A 91 -16.56 -11.54 2.93
C TRP A 91 -18.00 -11.06 2.75
N GLY A 92 -18.24 -10.29 1.69
CA GLY A 92 -19.54 -9.75 1.34
C GLY A 92 -19.92 -8.47 2.10
N ASP A 93 -19.08 -7.98 3.01
CA ASP A 93 -19.33 -6.76 3.75
C ASP A 93 -18.72 -5.55 3.00
N GLN A 94 -19.54 -4.51 2.82
CA GLN A 94 -19.07 -3.22 2.35
C GLN A 94 -18.79 -2.31 3.54
N MET A 95 -17.57 -1.88 3.69
CA MET A 95 -17.23 -0.91 4.74
C MET A 95 -17.62 0.49 4.32
N THR A 96 -18.49 1.09 5.10
CA THR A 96 -18.89 2.49 4.99
C THR A 96 -18.17 3.30 6.06
N PHE A 97 -17.44 4.32 5.64
CA PHE A 97 -16.76 5.24 6.53
C PHE A 97 -17.63 6.45 6.74
N GLU A 98 -17.93 6.74 8.00
CA GLU A 98 -18.58 7.98 8.38
C GLU A 98 -17.51 9.10 8.37
N ILE A 99 -17.80 10.16 7.64
CA ILE A 99 -16.97 11.36 7.54
C ILE A 99 -17.65 12.43 8.34
N GLU A 100 -17.02 12.87 9.42
CA GLU A 100 -17.51 14.01 10.20
C GLU A 100 -17.52 15.26 9.32
N ASN A 101 -18.62 15.99 9.38
CA ASN A 101 -18.72 17.29 8.73
C ASN A 101 -17.85 18.30 9.49
N ALA A 102 -16.84 18.83 8.83
CA ALA A 102 -15.91 19.81 9.41
C ALA A 102 -16.47 21.24 9.43
N ASP A 103 -17.65 21.49 8.84
CA ASP A 103 -18.28 22.81 8.84
C ASP A 103 -18.65 23.23 10.27
N LEU A 104 -18.61 24.53 10.53
CA LEU A 104 -18.95 25.10 11.83
C LEU A 104 -20.38 25.62 11.82
N TYR A 105 -20.99 25.70 13.03
CA TYR A 105 -22.29 26.37 13.18
C TYR A 105 -22.15 27.88 13.05
N ASP A 106 -23.07 28.48 12.31
CA ASP A 106 -23.16 29.94 12.20
C ASP A 106 -23.52 30.58 13.54
N THR A 107 -22.74 31.56 13.96
CA THR A 107 -23.04 32.36 15.13
C THR A 107 -23.76 33.63 14.69
N ILE A 108 -24.98 33.83 15.14
CA ILE A 108 -25.79 35.00 14.80
C ILE A 108 -25.91 35.99 15.96
N THR A 109 -25.92 37.26 15.66
CA THR A 109 -26.17 38.28 16.64
C THR A 109 -27.68 38.39 16.89
N VAL A 110 -28.05 38.28 18.15
CA VAL A 110 -29.47 38.40 18.59
C VAL A 110 -29.63 39.53 19.58
N ALA A 111 -30.81 40.17 19.60
CA ALA A 111 -31.12 41.17 20.62
C ALA A 111 -31.22 40.50 22.01
N SER A 112 -30.77 41.21 23.05
CA SER A 112 -30.88 40.75 24.44
C SER A 112 -32.33 40.41 24.77
N GLY A 113 -32.56 39.17 25.28
CA GLY A 113 -33.89 38.67 25.58
C GLY A 113 -34.62 37.96 24.45
N ASN A 114 -34.04 37.90 23.25
CA ASN A 114 -34.60 37.13 22.14
C ASN A 114 -33.94 35.75 22.07
N PHE A 115 -34.69 34.68 22.38
CA PHE A 115 -34.22 33.28 22.35
C PHE A 115 -34.60 32.55 21.05
N ASN A 116 -35.20 33.25 20.07
CA ASN A 116 -35.57 32.65 18.80
C ASN A 116 -34.36 32.59 17.83
N VAL A 117 -33.44 31.67 18.07
CA VAL A 117 -32.28 31.43 17.24
C VAL A 117 -32.58 30.33 16.24
N ARG A 118 -32.12 30.48 14.98
CA ARG A 118 -32.28 29.49 13.94
C ARG A 118 -31.62 28.19 14.35
N ARG A 119 -32.35 27.08 14.23
CA ARG A 119 -31.80 25.73 14.43
C ARG A 119 -30.90 25.36 13.26
N GLN A 120 -29.74 24.85 13.57
CA GLN A 120 -28.76 24.35 12.59
C GLN A 120 -28.46 22.89 12.88
N ARG A 121 -28.29 22.09 11.83
CA ARG A 121 -27.90 20.69 11.91
C ARG A 121 -26.78 20.45 10.93
N LEU A 122 -25.69 19.86 11.39
CA LEU A 122 -24.65 19.32 10.55
C LEU A 122 -24.91 17.82 10.38
N GLU A 123 -24.83 17.37 9.16
CA GLU A 123 -24.99 15.93 8.84
C GLU A 123 -23.65 15.41 8.36
N ASN A 124 -23.24 14.28 8.93
CA ASN A 124 -22.03 13.57 8.52
C ASN A 124 -22.22 12.97 7.13
N GLY A 125 -21.15 12.92 6.36
CA GLY A 125 -21.10 12.22 5.09
C GLY A 125 -20.75 10.75 5.27
N PHE A 126 -21.07 9.96 4.26
CA PHE A 126 -20.68 8.54 4.22
C PHE A 126 -19.94 8.28 2.91
N VAL A 127 -18.80 7.61 3.01
CA VAL A 127 -18.01 7.16 1.85
C VAL A 127 -17.83 5.66 1.92
N THR A 128 -18.20 4.99 0.84
CA THR A 128 -17.97 3.54 0.68
C THR A 128 -16.82 3.34 -0.29
N ILE A 129 -15.83 2.55 0.10
CA ILE A 129 -14.70 2.17 -0.74
C ILE A 129 -15.02 0.80 -1.36
N PRO A 130 -15.28 0.74 -2.68
CA PRO A 130 -15.59 -0.51 -3.33
C PRO A 130 -14.35 -1.40 -3.43
N THR A 131 -14.49 -2.67 -3.10
CA THR A 131 -13.47 -3.70 -3.31
C THR A 131 -13.52 -4.24 -4.72
N LYS A 132 -12.37 -4.68 -5.23
CA LYS A 132 -12.22 -5.36 -6.52
C LYS A 132 -11.39 -6.62 -6.31
N ALA A 133 -11.77 -7.66 -7.03
CA ALA A 133 -11.06 -8.92 -7.02
C ALA A 133 -9.76 -8.82 -7.85
N TYR A 134 -8.67 -9.24 -7.26
CA TYR A 134 -7.36 -9.35 -7.91
C TYR A 134 -6.83 -10.76 -7.76
N GLY A 135 -6.24 -11.30 -8.81
CA GLY A 135 -5.67 -12.63 -8.81
C GLY A 135 -4.31 -12.68 -9.47
N ILE A 136 -3.40 -13.46 -8.89
CA ILE A 136 -2.12 -13.82 -9.48
C ILE A 136 -2.10 -15.33 -9.61
N LYS A 137 -1.99 -15.83 -10.83
CA LYS A 137 -1.91 -17.26 -11.10
C LYS A 137 -0.53 -17.60 -11.62
N ILE A 138 0.15 -18.53 -10.95
CA ILE A 138 1.44 -19.06 -11.36
C ILE A 138 1.34 -20.58 -11.48
N PHE A 139 2.13 -21.17 -12.34
CA PHE A 139 2.24 -22.61 -12.47
C PHE A 139 3.71 -23.04 -12.61
N GLU A 140 4.02 -24.20 -12.09
CA GLU A 140 5.33 -24.81 -12.27
C GLU A 140 5.23 -26.33 -12.18
N ASN A 141 6.15 -27.02 -12.84
CA ASN A 141 6.22 -28.47 -12.79
C ASN A 141 6.88 -28.92 -11.48
N PHE A 142 6.14 -29.67 -10.68
CA PHE A 142 6.58 -30.12 -9.36
C PHE A 142 7.88 -30.95 -9.40
N LYS A 143 8.08 -31.73 -10.46
CA LYS A 143 9.33 -32.52 -10.64
C LYS A 143 10.54 -31.62 -10.84
N ARG A 144 10.39 -30.46 -11.48
CA ARG A 144 11.48 -29.49 -11.66
C ARG A 144 11.88 -28.86 -10.33
N PHE A 145 10.92 -28.61 -9.43
CA PHE A 145 11.19 -28.16 -8.08
C PHE A 145 11.99 -29.21 -7.30
N LEU A 146 11.53 -30.47 -7.23
CA LEU A 146 12.23 -31.53 -6.53
C LEU A 146 13.62 -31.81 -7.09
N SER A 147 13.82 -31.60 -8.40
CA SER A 147 15.14 -31.78 -9.05
C SER A 147 16.09 -30.57 -8.86
N GLY A 148 15.70 -29.54 -8.09
CA GLY A 148 16.51 -28.33 -7.87
C GLY A 148 16.62 -27.38 -9.06
N LYS A 149 15.81 -27.57 -10.11
CA LYS A 149 15.85 -26.72 -11.30
C LYS A 149 15.01 -25.44 -11.17
N VAL A 150 14.19 -25.34 -10.13
CA VAL A 150 13.28 -24.21 -9.88
C VAL A 150 13.43 -23.77 -8.44
N ASN A 151 13.60 -22.49 -8.25
CA ASN A 151 13.61 -21.85 -6.94
C ASN A 151 12.19 -21.46 -6.56
N TRP A 152 11.58 -22.28 -5.69
CA TRP A 152 10.20 -22.09 -5.25
C TRP A 152 10.03 -20.87 -4.34
N THR A 153 11.00 -20.64 -3.45
CA THR A 153 10.98 -19.51 -2.54
C THR A 153 11.07 -18.19 -3.28
N ALA A 154 11.88 -18.13 -4.34
CA ALA A 154 11.97 -16.98 -5.21
C ALA A 154 10.66 -16.72 -5.98
N MET A 155 9.94 -17.76 -6.37
CA MET A 155 8.62 -17.63 -7.01
C MET A 155 7.59 -17.04 -6.05
N ILE A 156 7.50 -17.55 -4.82
CA ILE A 156 6.59 -17.04 -3.79
C ILE A 156 6.91 -15.59 -3.46
N SER A 157 8.18 -15.27 -3.24
CA SER A 157 8.62 -13.89 -2.99
C SER A 157 8.23 -12.95 -4.13
N LYS A 158 8.33 -13.39 -5.39
CA LYS A 158 7.87 -12.61 -6.55
C LYS A 158 6.35 -12.39 -6.56
N VAL A 159 5.55 -13.37 -6.14
CA VAL A 159 4.09 -13.22 -6.02
C VAL A 159 3.75 -12.17 -4.99
N SER A 160 4.32 -12.26 -3.78
CA SER A 160 4.15 -11.27 -2.72
C SER A 160 4.58 -9.87 -3.16
N THR A 161 5.78 -9.74 -3.74
CA THR A 161 6.29 -8.46 -4.25
C THR A 161 5.39 -7.88 -5.35
N SER A 162 4.86 -8.74 -6.23
CA SER A 162 3.96 -8.31 -7.30
C SER A 162 2.63 -7.79 -6.76
N TYR A 163 2.11 -8.43 -5.71
CA TYR A 163 0.89 -7.97 -5.04
C TYR A 163 1.10 -6.64 -4.31
N ILE A 164 2.16 -6.54 -3.50
CA ILE A 164 2.51 -5.30 -2.80
C ILE A 164 2.68 -4.14 -3.79
N LYS A 165 3.39 -4.38 -4.89
CA LYS A 165 3.57 -3.37 -5.94
C LYS A 165 2.23 -2.95 -6.56
N HIS A 166 1.33 -3.90 -6.80
CA HIS A 166 0.00 -3.59 -7.31
C HIS A 166 -0.82 -2.73 -6.35
N VAL A 167 -0.84 -3.07 -5.05
CA VAL A 167 -1.52 -2.26 -4.04
C VAL A 167 -0.88 -0.86 -3.94
N GLN A 168 0.43 -0.75 -4.05
CA GLN A 168 1.14 0.51 -4.10
C GLN A 168 0.71 1.36 -5.32
N GLU A 169 0.57 0.74 -6.49
CA GLU A 169 0.03 1.40 -7.69
C GLU A 169 -1.40 1.93 -7.44
N LEU A 170 -2.25 1.14 -6.77
CA LEU A 170 -3.61 1.55 -6.41
C LEU A 170 -3.62 2.74 -5.42
N ILE A 171 -2.78 2.69 -4.38
CA ILE A 171 -2.64 3.79 -3.41
C ILE A 171 -2.23 5.08 -4.11
N MET A 172 -1.18 5.01 -4.92
CA MET A 172 -0.67 6.19 -5.62
C MET A 172 -1.68 6.73 -6.61
N THR A 173 -2.38 5.85 -7.34
CA THR A 173 -3.47 6.24 -8.22
C THR A 173 -4.61 6.90 -7.44
N ALA A 174 -4.99 6.36 -6.29
CA ALA A 174 -6.03 6.95 -5.44
C ALA A 174 -5.64 8.36 -4.95
N ILE A 175 -4.39 8.55 -4.51
CA ILE A 175 -3.87 9.85 -4.07
C ILE A 175 -3.88 10.86 -5.23
N TYR A 176 -3.26 10.50 -6.35
CA TYR A 176 -3.04 11.44 -7.45
C TYR A 176 -4.27 11.64 -8.35
N ALA A 177 -5.18 10.67 -8.42
CA ALA A 177 -6.45 10.81 -9.14
C ALA A 177 -7.56 11.44 -8.29
N SER A 178 -7.37 11.53 -6.96
CA SER A 178 -8.37 12.13 -6.09
C SER A 178 -8.60 13.59 -6.44
N THR A 179 -9.87 13.98 -6.36
CA THR A 179 -10.25 15.40 -6.45
C THR A 179 -10.60 15.86 -5.04
N PRO A 180 -10.07 16.99 -4.56
CA PRO A 180 -10.47 17.53 -3.27
C PRO A 180 -11.99 17.69 -3.19
N VAL A 181 -12.58 17.27 -2.07
CA VAL A 181 -14.05 17.22 -1.87
C VAL A 181 -14.74 18.57 -2.10
N SER A 182 -14.04 19.68 -1.89
CA SER A 182 -14.60 21.01 -2.07
C SER A 182 -14.84 21.42 -3.53
N GLY A 183 -14.24 20.70 -4.50
CA GLY A 183 -14.36 21.04 -5.94
C GLY A 183 -13.90 22.47 -6.32
N SER A 184 -13.48 23.24 -5.32
CA SER A 184 -13.05 24.62 -5.51
C SER A 184 -11.70 24.67 -6.24
N ALA A 185 -11.52 25.66 -7.11
CA ALA A 185 -10.25 25.91 -7.79
C ALA A 185 -9.10 26.18 -6.82
N ILE A 186 -9.40 26.64 -5.60
CA ILE A 186 -8.43 26.90 -4.54
C ILE A 186 -7.71 25.63 -4.09
N TYR A 187 -8.44 24.52 -3.98
CA TYR A 187 -7.88 23.23 -3.55
C TYR A 187 -7.43 22.32 -4.70
N ASN A 188 -7.72 22.72 -5.95
CA ASN A 188 -7.29 22.00 -7.15
C ASN A 188 -6.70 22.97 -8.16
N VAL A 189 -5.48 23.42 -7.90
CA VAL A 189 -4.77 24.40 -8.70
C VAL A 189 -4.05 23.73 -9.86
N ASN A 190 -4.26 24.28 -11.06
CA ASN A 190 -3.61 23.79 -12.28
C ASN A 190 -2.92 24.94 -13.00
N ASP A 191 -1.59 25.01 -12.87
CA ASP A 191 -0.75 26.05 -13.46
C ASP A 191 -0.23 25.62 -14.83
N ALA A 192 -0.89 26.07 -15.87
CA ALA A 192 -0.48 25.84 -17.27
C ALA A 192 0.80 26.61 -17.66
N GLY A 193 1.16 27.64 -16.92
CA GLY A 193 2.37 28.46 -17.15
C GLY A 193 3.66 27.96 -16.53
N GLY A 194 3.64 26.82 -15.86
CA GLY A 194 4.76 26.26 -15.14
C GLY A 194 4.58 26.35 -13.62
N PHE A 195 5.60 25.91 -12.88
CA PHE A 195 5.54 25.91 -11.42
C PHE A 195 5.51 27.32 -10.82
N ASN A 196 4.49 27.61 -10.02
CA ASN A 196 4.36 28.84 -9.25
C ASN A 196 4.32 28.53 -7.76
N LYS A 197 5.34 28.98 -7.04
CA LYS A 197 5.52 28.72 -5.62
C LYS A 197 4.48 29.45 -4.76
N ASP A 198 4.10 30.68 -5.16
CA ASP A 198 3.14 31.47 -4.43
C ASP A 198 1.75 30.82 -4.43
N ASN A 199 1.33 30.23 -5.56
CA ASN A 199 0.07 29.48 -5.65
C ASN A 199 0.08 28.24 -4.77
N VAL A 200 1.24 27.59 -4.58
CA VAL A 200 1.35 26.45 -3.65
C VAL A 200 1.18 26.92 -2.22
N TYR A 201 1.82 28.02 -1.82
CA TYR A 201 1.69 28.56 -0.47
C TYR A 201 0.29 29.09 -0.19
N GLU A 202 -0.34 29.78 -1.14
CA GLU A 202 -1.74 30.21 -1.02
C GLU A 202 -2.66 29.00 -0.78
N MET A 203 -2.45 27.91 -1.51
CA MET A 203 -3.19 26.66 -1.30
C MET A 203 -2.92 26.05 0.08
N VAL A 204 -1.66 26.07 0.56
CA VAL A 204 -1.29 25.61 1.89
C VAL A 204 -2.00 26.40 2.98
N ASP A 205 -2.02 27.73 2.86
CA ASP A 205 -2.69 28.62 3.80
C ASP A 205 -4.20 28.36 3.83
N HIS A 206 -4.82 28.14 2.68
CA HIS A 206 -6.24 27.76 2.61
C HIS A 206 -6.51 26.41 3.26
N VAL A 207 -5.70 25.40 3.00
CA VAL A 207 -5.83 24.08 3.63
C VAL A 207 -5.64 24.18 5.14
N GLN A 208 -4.68 24.96 5.60
CA GLN A 208 -4.43 25.17 7.02
C GLN A 208 -5.58 25.90 7.71
N ALA A 209 -6.07 26.98 7.11
CA ALA A 209 -7.18 27.76 7.65
C ALA A 209 -8.45 26.92 7.78
N GLU A 210 -8.81 26.17 6.75
CA GLU A 210 -10.01 25.32 6.75
C GLU A 210 -9.92 24.16 7.76
N ASN A 211 -8.71 23.67 8.02
CA ASN A 211 -8.47 22.63 9.03
C ASN A 211 -8.14 23.21 10.42
N MET A 212 -8.59 24.43 10.73
CA MET A 212 -8.46 25.08 12.04
C MET A 212 -7.00 25.25 12.51
N GLY A 213 -6.08 25.53 11.58
CA GLY A 213 -4.68 25.80 11.91
C GLY A 213 -3.84 24.54 12.14
N VAL A 214 -4.33 23.36 11.80
CA VAL A 214 -3.54 22.12 11.85
C VAL A 214 -2.32 22.23 10.92
N GLU A 215 -1.16 21.77 11.39
CA GLU A 215 0.06 21.73 10.60
C GLU A 215 -0.17 20.97 9.28
N VAL A 216 0.31 21.55 8.19
CA VAL A 216 0.13 21.00 6.84
C VAL A 216 1.46 20.55 6.26
N VAL A 217 1.44 19.51 5.47
CA VAL A 217 2.61 18.97 4.78
C VAL A 217 2.39 18.96 3.27
N ILE A 218 3.48 19.16 2.54
CA ILE A 218 3.51 19.12 1.08
C ILE A 218 4.15 17.79 0.67
N MET A 219 3.39 16.97 -0.05
CA MET A 219 3.82 15.65 -0.52
C MET A 219 4.08 15.69 -2.02
N GLY A 220 5.13 15.02 -2.46
CA GLY A 220 5.42 14.90 -3.88
C GLY A 220 6.59 14.01 -4.21
N THR A 221 6.80 13.78 -5.50
CA THR A 221 8.01 13.10 -5.97
C THR A 221 9.23 13.99 -5.81
N ARG A 222 10.43 13.41 -5.81
CA ARG A 222 11.69 14.16 -5.68
C ARG A 222 11.81 15.30 -6.69
N LEU A 223 11.41 15.06 -7.96
CA LEU A 223 11.47 16.09 -9.00
C LEU A 223 10.42 17.20 -8.80
N ALA A 224 9.23 16.85 -8.33
CA ALA A 224 8.20 17.84 -8.00
C ALA A 224 8.64 18.71 -6.81
N LEU A 225 9.14 18.09 -5.73
CA LEU A 225 9.62 18.80 -4.53
C LEU A 225 10.87 19.65 -4.79
N LYS A 226 11.68 19.33 -5.79
CA LYS A 226 12.83 20.16 -6.16
C LYS A 226 12.41 21.58 -6.53
N ASN A 227 11.21 21.80 -7.04
CA ASN A 227 10.70 23.13 -7.36
C ASN A 227 10.37 23.96 -6.10
N MET A 228 10.22 23.31 -4.93
CA MET A 228 10.02 23.96 -3.62
C MET A 228 11.34 24.42 -2.98
N THR A 229 12.44 24.47 -3.74
CA THR A 229 13.74 24.91 -3.24
C THR A 229 13.65 26.32 -2.64
N PRO A 230 14.15 26.55 -1.42
CA PRO A 230 14.16 27.90 -0.83
C PRO A 230 14.98 28.87 -1.66
N VAL A 231 14.58 30.14 -1.67
CA VAL A 231 15.27 31.21 -2.43
C VAL A 231 16.70 31.41 -1.93
N ILE A 232 16.92 31.21 -0.62
CA ILE A 232 18.24 31.31 0.01
C ILE A 232 18.47 29.99 0.75
N ALA A 233 19.37 29.18 0.24
CA ALA A 233 19.78 27.95 0.91
C ALA A 233 20.90 28.25 1.91
N THR A 234 20.70 27.88 3.17
CA THR A 234 21.75 27.88 4.20
C THR A 234 22.70 26.70 4.01
N ASP A 235 23.88 26.74 4.61
CA ASP A 235 24.84 25.63 4.53
C ASP A 235 24.24 24.32 5.13
N GLU A 236 23.39 24.43 6.13
CA GLU A 236 22.66 23.28 6.70
C GLU A 236 21.63 22.71 5.74
N ALA A 237 20.84 23.55 5.09
CA ALA A 237 19.88 23.12 4.07
C ALA A 237 20.60 22.47 2.88
N ASN A 238 21.75 23.00 2.46
CA ASN A 238 22.56 22.38 1.41
C ASN A 238 23.09 21.02 1.84
N ARG A 239 23.52 20.86 3.10
CA ARG A 239 23.97 19.57 3.64
C ARG A 239 22.82 18.56 3.64
N GLU A 240 21.62 18.96 4.06
CA GLU A 240 20.43 18.13 4.01
C GLU A 240 20.08 17.69 2.59
N MET A 241 20.14 18.61 1.63
CA MET A 241 19.93 18.29 0.21
C MET A 241 20.95 17.27 -0.31
N HIS A 242 22.21 17.37 0.11
CA HIS A 242 23.25 16.41 -0.26
C HIS A 242 23.04 15.04 0.39
N GLN A 243 22.53 14.98 1.61
CA GLN A 243 22.28 13.73 2.33
C GLN A 243 21.00 13.03 1.87
N ASN A 244 19.89 13.76 1.77
CA ASN A 244 18.55 13.21 1.55
C ASN A 244 18.07 13.37 0.09
N GLY A 245 18.73 14.23 -0.68
CA GLY A 245 18.35 14.54 -2.07
C GLY A 245 17.09 15.38 -2.22
N VAL A 246 16.50 15.83 -1.11
CA VAL A 246 15.37 16.76 -1.00
C VAL A 246 15.49 17.53 0.31
N TYR A 247 14.91 18.71 0.39
CA TYR A 247 14.74 19.41 1.65
C TYR A 247 13.62 18.76 2.45
N THR A 248 13.75 18.68 3.79
CA THR A 248 12.67 18.20 4.66
C THR A 248 11.70 19.31 5.01
N THR A 249 12.15 20.56 4.93
CA THR A 249 11.32 21.75 5.16
C THR A 249 11.59 22.81 4.09
N ALA A 250 10.54 23.51 3.67
CA ALA A 250 10.63 24.68 2.80
C ALA A 250 9.80 25.82 3.42
N GLU A 251 10.49 26.89 3.80
CA GLU A 251 9.85 28.10 4.35
C GLU A 251 8.90 27.82 5.53
N GLY A 252 9.24 26.85 6.38
CA GLY A 252 8.45 26.45 7.55
C GLY A 252 7.49 25.30 7.34
N TYR A 253 7.23 24.90 6.09
CA TYR A 253 6.36 23.76 5.79
C TYR A 253 7.16 22.47 5.61
N LYS A 254 6.65 21.38 6.16
CA LYS A 254 7.27 20.07 6.05
C LYS A 254 7.05 19.47 4.66
N LEU A 255 8.12 18.97 4.07
CA LEU A 255 8.10 18.27 2.80
C LEU A 255 8.16 16.75 3.03
N VAL A 256 7.27 16.00 2.40
CA VAL A 256 7.23 14.54 2.47
C VAL A 256 7.51 13.96 1.09
N LEU A 257 8.62 13.24 1.00
CA LEU A 257 9.01 12.56 -0.22
C LEU A 257 8.13 11.33 -0.46
N VAL A 258 7.56 11.26 -1.64
CA VAL A 258 6.88 10.08 -2.16
C VAL A 258 7.79 9.42 -3.20
N ASP A 259 8.15 8.16 -2.94
CA ASP A 259 9.04 7.42 -3.84
C ASP A 259 8.39 7.19 -5.20
N GLN A 260 9.15 7.51 -6.25
CA GLN A 260 8.72 7.27 -7.63
C GLN A 260 8.75 5.78 -7.97
N MET A 261 7.81 5.36 -8.80
CA MET A 261 7.68 3.97 -9.24
C MET A 261 7.49 3.91 -10.76
N HIS A 262 7.87 2.77 -11.33
CA HIS A 262 7.48 2.43 -12.70
C HIS A 262 6.17 1.65 -12.71
N VAL A 263 5.36 1.89 -13.70
CA VAL A 263 4.22 1.01 -14.03
C VAL A 263 4.78 -0.40 -14.27
N LYS A 264 4.08 -1.41 -13.79
CA LYS A 264 4.54 -2.81 -13.83
C LYS A 264 4.99 -3.21 -15.25
N ASN A 265 6.20 -3.75 -15.33
CA ASN A 265 6.83 -4.21 -16.59
C ASN A 265 7.01 -3.13 -17.67
N THR A 266 7.11 -1.86 -17.28
CA THR A 266 7.40 -0.74 -18.17
C THR A 266 8.45 0.18 -17.57
N ASP A 267 9.06 1.03 -18.39
CA ASP A 267 9.98 2.07 -17.95
C ASP A 267 9.26 3.43 -17.75
N THR A 268 7.93 3.42 -17.76
CA THR A 268 7.11 4.62 -17.57
C THR A 268 6.90 4.88 -16.08
N PHE A 269 7.10 6.11 -15.65
CA PHE A 269 6.78 6.52 -14.28
C PHE A 269 5.27 6.45 -14.00
N LEU A 270 4.92 5.92 -12.84
CA LEU A 270 3.55 5.88 -12.37
C LEU A 270 3.06 7.24 -11.91
N LEU A 271 3.90 7.97 -11.18
CA LEU A 271 3.55 9.26 -10.60
C LEU A 271 4.00 10.40 -11.51
N SER A 272 3.15 11.42 -11.63
CA SER A 272 3.53 12.66 -12.29
C SER A 272 4.58 13.40 -11.46
N ASN A 273 5.69 13.79 -12.10
CA ASN A 273 6.71 14.64 -11.48
C ASN A 273 6.32 16.14 -11.47
N LYS A 274 5.12 16.44 -11.94
CA LYS A 274 4.56 17.79 -12.05
C LYS A 274 3.33 17.96 -11.16
N GLN A 275 3.28 17.24 -10.05
CA GLN A 275 2.15 17.26 -9.15
C GLN A 275 2.60 17.24 -7.70
N LEU A 276 2.00 18.09 -6.89
CA LEU A 276 2.16 18.14 -5.44
C LEU A 276 0.79 17.94 -4.78
N MET A 277 0.80 17.37 -3.58
CA MET A 277 -0.36 17.23 -2.74
C MET A 277 -0.11 17.91 -1.40
N VAL A 278 -1.09 18.64 -0.92
CA VAL A 278 -1.05 19.36 0.35
C VAL A 278 -2.08 18.75 1.28
N ALA A 279 -1.66 18.23 2.41
CA ALA A 279 -2.53 17.52 3.35
C ALA A 279 -2.22 17.89 4.80
N PRO A 280 -3.23 17.91 5.70
CA PRO A 280 -3.01 18.08 7.13
C PRO A 280 -2.18 16.94 7.71
N MET A 281 -1.29 17.25 8.65
CA MET A 281 -0.36 16.27 9.22
C MET A 281 -1.06 15.21 10.08
N ASP A 282 -2.16 15.54 10.71
CA ASP A 282 -2.98 14.62 11.53
C ASP A 282 -3.65 13.51 10.69
N VAL A 283 -3.86 13.77 9.40
CA VAL A 283 -4.51 12.85 8.45
C VAL A 283 -3.52 12.00 7.67
N ILE A 284 -2.25 12.39 7.61
CA ILE A 284 -1.23 11.67 6.83
C ILE A 284 -1.19 10.19 7.18
N ASN A 285 -1.24 9.85 8.46
CA ASN A 285 -1.26 8.46 8.93
C ASN A 285 -2.67 7.83 8.77
N GLY A 286 -3.18 7.78 7.57
CA GLY A 286 -4.51 7.24 7.28
C GLY A 286 -5.26 8.00 6.19
N LEU A 287 -4.55 8.89 5.47
CA LEU A 287 -5.10 9.59 4.32
C LEU A 287 -5.71 8.63 3.31
N VAL A 288 -5.04 7.52 3.06
CA VAL A 288 -5.53 6.45 2.19
C VAL A 288 -6.00 5.29 3.04
N THR A 289 -7.19 4.82 2.78
CA THR A 289 -7.72 3.61 3.39
C THR A 289 -7.66 2.46 2.38
N ILE A 290 -7.01 1.39 2.80
CA ILE A 290 -6.97 0.11 2.10
C ILE A 290 -8.00 -0.78 2.77
N VAL A 291 -9.03 -1.18 2.06
CA VAL A 291 -10.01 -2.15 2.52
C VAL A 291 -9.65 -3.50 1.94
N GLN A 292 -9.43 -4.48 2.79
CA GLN A 292 -9.21 -5.85 2.38
C GLN A 292 -10.40 -6.70 2.84
N GLU A 293 -11.05 -7.37 1.90
CA GLU A 293 -12.19 -8.22 2.15
C GLU A 293 -11.73 -9.66 2.30
N GLY A 294 -11.99 -10.21 3.48
CA GLY A 294 -11.57 -11.55 3.86
C GLY A 294 -10.05 -11.74 3.93
N THR A 295 -9.63 -12.98 4.01
CA THR A 295 -8.22 -13.38 3.91
C THR A 295 -7.88 -13.72 2.47
N PRO A 296 -6.66 -13.41 1.97
CA PRO A 296 -6.21 -13.87 0.67
C PRO A 296 -6.35 -15.38 0.55
N ILE A 297 -6.97 -15.85 -0.52
CA ILE A 297 -7.16 -17.28 -0.77
C ILE A 297 -6.08 -17.74 -1.74
N ILE A 298 -5.38 -18.80 -1.38
CA ILE A 298 -4.53 -19.54 -2.31
C ILE A 298 -5.26 -20.81 -2.69
N THR A 299 -5.69 -20.89 -3.93
CA THR A 299 -6.22 -22.13 -4.47
C THR A 299 -5.11 -22.89 -5.17
N ASN A 300 -5.03 -24.17 -4.83
CA ASN A 300 -4.13 -25.11 -5.45
C ASN A 300 -4.98 -26.05 -6.31
N LYS A 301 -4.68 -26.12 -7.60
CA LYS A 301 -5.19 -27.23 -8.41
C LYS A 301 -4.21 -28.38 -8.30
N SER A 302 -4.71 -29.54 -7.88
CA SER A 302 -3.91 -30.74 -7.75
C SER A 302 -3.30 -31.17 -9.08
N ILE A 303 -2.15 -31.81 -8.96
CA ILE A 303 -1.33 -32.26 -10.09
C ILE A 303 -2.10 -33.14 -11.09
N GLY A 304 -3.15 -33.86 -10.62
CA GLY A 304 -3.98 -34.76 -11.45
C GLY A 304 -4.98 -34.05 -12.36
N GLU A 305 -5.29 -32.75 -12.11
CA GLU A 305 -6.23 -31.98 -12.92
C GLU A 305 -5.57 -31.31 -14.13
N ASN A 306 -4.24 -31.20 -14.13
CA ASN A 306 -3.48 -30.61 -15.22
C ASN A 306 -2.80 -31.71 -16.05
N ASN A 307 -3.07 -31.73 -17.34
CA ASN A 307 -2.52 -32.74 -18.29
C ASN A 307 -0.99 -32.71 -18.43
N ASP A 308 -0.32 -31.65 -17.95
CA ASP A 308 1.13 -31.42 -18.05
C ASP A 308 1.90 -31.67 -16.75
N ASN A 309 1.25 -32.23 -15.73
CA ASN A 309 1.82 -32.43 -14.38
C ASN A 309 2.32 -31.14 -13.72
N SER A 310 1.76 -29.99 -14.06
CA SER A 310 2.03 -28.74 -13.38
C SER A 310 1.17 -28.59 -12.13
N VAL A 311 1.72 -27.90 -11.14
CA VAL A 311 0.99 -27.40 -9.98
C VAL A 311 0.69 -25.94 -10.20
N GLU A 312 -0.57 -25.56 -10.12
CA GLU A 312 -1.01 -24.18 -10.25
C GLU A 312 -1.28 -23.58 -8.87
N TYR A 313 -0.83 -22.35 -8.70
CA TYR A 313 -1.11 -21.54 -7.52
C TYR A 313 -1.81 -20.29 -7.96
N MET A 314 -2.91 -19.98 -7.31
CA MET A 314 -3.64 -18.75 -7.51
C MET A 314 -3.77 -18.04 -6.18
N LEU A 315 -3.13 -16.87 -6.07
CA LEU A 315 -3.42 -15.90 -5.02
C LEU A 315 -4.62 -15.08 -5.47
N TYR A 316 -5.70 -15.13 -4.71
CA TYR A 316 -6.91 -14.34 -4.92
C TYR A 316 -7.13 -13.45 -3.70
N THR A 317 -7.41 -12.18 -3.93
CA THR A 317 -7.67 -11.21 -2.88
C THR A 317 -8.63 -10.15 -3.39
N GLU A 318 -9.49 -9.66 -2.50
CA GLU A 318 -10.37 -8.55 -2.79
C GLU A 318 -9.91 -7.32 -2.03
N THR A 319 -9.54 -6.29 -2.75
CA THR A 319 -8.93 -5.09 -2.19
C THR A 319 -9.55 -3.85 -2.79
N GLY A 320 -9.91 -2.91 -1.94
CA GLY A 320 -10.33 -1.57 -2.31
C GLY A 320 -9.35 -0.53 -1.77
N VAL A 321 -9.11 0.52 -2.52
CA VAL A 321 -8.26 1.63 -2.08
C VAL A 321 -8.97 2.93 -2.36
N GLY A 322 -9.04 3.81 -1.35
CA GLY A 322 -9.69 5.09 -1.49
C GLY A 322 -9.27 6.09 -0.42
N ILE A 323 -9.69 7.32 -0.58
CA ILE A 323 -9.50 8.38 0.42
C ILE A 323 -10.81 8.55 1.17
N ALA A 324 -10.78 8.33 2.49
CA ALA A 324 -11.91 8.51 3.38
C ALA A 324 -11.52 9.49 4.50
N THR A 325 -11.54 10.79 4.18
CA THR A 325 -11.23 11.85 5.13
C THR A 325 -12.24 13.00 5.01
N GLY A 326 -12.65 13.57 6.14
CA GLY A 326 -13.43 14.79 6.21
C GLY A 326 -12.59 16.06 6.15
N ARG A 327 -11.26 15.93 6.27
CA ARG A 327 -10.33 17.05 6.22
C ARG A 327 -10.16 17.56 4.79
N LYS A 328 -10.00 18.85 4.65
CA LYS A 328 -9.69 19.47 3.35
C LYS A 328 -8.22 19.23 3.02
N TYR A 329 -7.95 18.87 1.79
CA TYR A 329 -6.61 18.70 1.24
C TYR A 329 -6.54 19.37 -0.13
N GLY A 330 -5.34 19.69 -0.58
CA GLY A 330 -5.12 20.38 -1.85
C GLY A 330 -4.30 19.54 -2.82
N LYS A 331 -4.52 19.79 -4.11
CA LYS A 331 -3.80 19.20 -5.23
C LYS A 331 -3.29 20.30 -6.14
N TYR A 332 -1.99 20.37 -6.32
CA TYR A 332 -1.34 21.31 -7.22
C TYR A 332 -0.73 20.58 -8.41
N THR A 333 -1.07 21.00 -9.61
CA THR A 333 -0.53 20.43 -10.85
C THR A 333 0.06 21.56 -11.71
N PHE A 334 1.20 21.31 -12.33
CA PHE A 334 1.85 22.28 -13.22
C PHE A 334 2.34 21.59 -14.50
N VAL A 335 2.63 22.35 -15.55
CA VAL A 335 3.04 21.83 -16.88
C VAL A 335 4.54 21.87 -17.08
#